data_b18083145e3af13e9b51291aa50cd63f
#
_entry.id   b18083145e3af13e9b51291aa50cd63f
#
_cell.length_a   1.000
_cell.length_b   1.000
_cell.length_c   1.000
_cell.angle_alpha   90.00
_cell.angle_beta   90.00
_cell.angle_gamma   90.00
#
_symmetry.space_group_name_H-M   'P 1'
#
loop_
_entity.id
_entity.type
_entity.pdbx_description
1 polymer ?
#
loop_
_entity_poly.entity_id
_entity_poly.type
_entity_poly.pdbx_seq_one_letter_code
_entity_poly.pdbx_strand_id
1 'polypeptide(L)'
;MIVITGATGTIGSEIVRQLSSRGTAIRAVTRDPDRADVPAGVEVARGDYTDVASMAKAMAGAEAAFVVGVLGPEYAELDRALVATARDAGVGRIVKLSAIGTGDPGLGRVGTWHMPGEQAARDSGVDWTILRPSSFASNTLSWAAAIRAGQPVPNMTGDAAQGVVDPRDVAGVAVEALVSAGHAGRIYTLTGPELLTTHDLAATLATVTGHPVDVTDIPETEARAHMLASGMSVEFADGALAGQKYVRAGHNAIVTPDVVEILGRARTFAEWATDHASAFAAGANTP
;
A
#
# COMPACT_ATOMS: atom_id res chain seq x y z
N MET A 1 -5.32 -10.56 -20.60
CA MET A 1 -4.03 -10.22 -19.98
C MET A 1 -4.24 -9.06 -19.02
N ILE A 2 -3.79 -9.21 -17.77
CA ILE A 2 -3.83 -8.15 -16.76
C ILE A 2 -2.42 -7.66 -16.48
N VAL A 3 -2.21 -6.35 -16.51
CA VAL A 3 -0.91 -5.73 -16.19
C VAL A 3 -0.91 -5.25 -14.74
N ILE A 4 0.16 -5.59 -14.00
CA ILE A 4 0.37 -5.16 -12.61
C ILE A 4 1.61 -4.27 -12.56
N THR A 5 1.42 -2.98 -12.33
CA THR A 5 2.55 -2.07 -12.05
C THR A 5 2.95 -2.17 -10.59
N GLY A 6 4.22 -1.88 -10.28
CA GLY A 6 4.74 -2.09 -8.91
C GLY A 6 4.65 -3.55 -8.45
N ALA A 7 4.79 -4.50 -9.38
CA ALA A 7 4.56 -5.92 -9.18
C ALA A 7 5.45 -6.58 -8.11
N THR A 8 6.58 -5.97 -7.76
CA THR A 8 7.51 -6.42 -6.71
C THR A 8 7.31 -5.70 -5.37
N GLY A 9 6.35 -4.76 -5.29
CA GLY A 9 6.01 -4.05 -4.06
C GLY A 9 4.98 -4.79 -3.21
N THR A 10 4.69 -4.27 -2.01
CA THR A 10 3.81 -4.88 -1.00
C THR A 10 2.44 -5.30 -1.54
N ILE A 11 1.76 -4.46 -2.31
CA ILE A 11 0.42 -4.77 -2.84
C ILE A 11 0.54 -5.49 -4.18
N GLY A 12 1.45 -5.04 -5.07
CA GLY A 12 1.59 -5.62 -6.41
C GLY A 12 2.00 -7.07 -6.39
N SER A 13 2.95 -7.48 -5.54
CA SER A 13 3.37 -8.88 -5.41
C SER A 13 2.23 -9.78 -4.92
N GLU A 14 1.43 -9.28 -4.01
CA GLU A 14 0.28 -10.01 -3.50
C GLU A 14 -0.83 -10.14 -4.55
N ILE A 15 -1.08 -9.10 -5.36
CA ILE A 15 -1.99 -9.18 -6.52
C ILE A 15 -1.51 -10.24 -7.51
N VAL A 16 -0.21 -10.21 -7.87
CA VAL A 16 0.40 -11.20 -8.77
C VAL A 16 0.21 -12.60 -8.23
N ARG A 17 0.47 -12.84 -6.94
CA ARG A 17 0.29 -14.15 -6.29
C ARG A 17 -1.16 -14.61 -6.36
N GLN A 18 -2.13 -13.76 -6.02
CA GLN A 18 -3.54 -14.09 -5.98
C GLN A 18 -4.11 -14.35 -7.40
N LEU A 19 -3.77 -13.53 -8.38
CA LEU A 19 -4.19 -13.75 -9.78
C LEU A 19 -3.55 -14.99 -10.38
N SER A 20 -2.26 -15.25 -10.11
CA SER A 20 -1.57 -16.45 -10.57
C SER A 20 -2.23 -17.72 -10.04
N SER A 21 -2.64 -17.75 -8.76
CA SER A 21 -3.34 -18.90 -8.19
C SER A 21 -4.72 -19.17 -8.82
N ARG A 22 -5.29 -18.18 -9.51
CA ARG A 22 -6.55 -18.28 -10.27
C ARG A 22 -6.31 -18.66 -11.75
N GLY A 23 -5.06 -18.86 -12.18
CA GLY A 23 -4.72 -19.16 -13.58
C GLY A 23 -4.92 -17.97 -14.53
N THR A 24 -4.98 -16.76 -14.02
CA THR A 24 -5.14 -15.53 -14.81
C THR A 24 -3.85 -15.20 -15.56
N ALA A 25 -3.94 -14.81 -16.83
CA ALA A 25 -2.78 -14.31 -17.57
C ALA A 25 -2.34 -12.95 -17.07
N ILE A 26 -1.10 -12.85 -16.55
CA ILE A 26 -0.56 -11.68 -15.87
C ILE A 26 0.74 -11.24 -16.53
N ARG A 27 0.93 -9.92 -16.62
CA ARG A 27 2.21 -9.29 -16.88
C ARG A 27 2.62 -8.43 -15.68
N ALA A 28 3.66 -8.87 -14.98
CA ALA A 28 4.27 -8.16 -13.86
C ALA A 28 5.26 -7.11 -14.39
N VAL A 29 5.05 -5.84 -14.05
CA VAL A 29 5.91 -4.74 -14.50
C VAL A 29 6.86 -4.34 -13.40
N THR A 30 8.16 -4.36 -13.69
CA THR A 30 9.23 -3.97 -12.78
C THR A 30 10.36 -3.24 -13.52
N ARG A 31 11.15 -2.46 -12.80
CA ARG A 31 12.35 -1.81 -13.33
C ARG A 31 13.49 -2.79 -13.59
N ASP A 32 13.53 -3.88 -12.83
CA ASP A 32 14.57 -4.91 -12.88
C ASP A 32 13.93 -6.30 -13.04
N PRO A 33 13.68 -6.75 -14.28
CA PRO A 33 13.08 -8.06 -14.56
C PRO A 33 13.91 -9.24 -14.06
N ASP A 34 15.24 -9.13 -14.08
CA ASP A 34 16.13 -10.22 -13.72
C ASP A 34 16.11 -10.53 -12.21
N ARG A 35 15.61 -9.58 -11.40
CA ARG A 35 15.47 -9.71 -9.95
C ARG A 35 14.02 -9.91 -9.51
N ALA A 36 13.10 -10.05 -10.45
CA ALA A 36 11.69 -10.22 -10.13
C ALA A 36 11.42 -11.64 -9.60
N ASP A 37 11.04 -11.73 -8.33
CA ASP A 37 10.52 -12.98 -7.76
C ASP A 37 9.01 -13.04 -7.98
N VAL A 38 8.59 -13.79 -9.00
CA VAL A 38 7.19 -13.95 -9.39
C VAL A 38 6.86 -15.44 -9.61
N PRO A 39 5.60 -15.84 -9.43
CA PRO A 39 5.18 -17.23 -9.69
C PRO A 39 5.47 -17.68 -11.13
N ALA A 40 5.71 -18.97 -11.29
CA ALA A 40 5.93 -19.58 -12.62
C ALA A 40 4.74 -19.30 -13.55
N GLY A 41 5.03 -18.94 -14.81
CA GLY A 41 4.02 -18.63 -15.82
C GLY A 41 3.58 -17.16 -15.85
N VAL A 42 4.03 -16.34 -14.93
CA VAL A 42 3.82 -14.88 -14.99
C VAL A 42 4.80 -14.27 -15.98
N GLU A 43 4.28 -13.49 -16.94
CA GLU A 43 5.13 -12.69 -17.83
C GLU A 43 5.75 -11.54 -17.06
N VAL A 44 7.07 -11.34 -17.18
CA VAL A 44 7.77 -10.19 -16.58
C VAL A 44 8.14 -9.20 -17.67
N ALA A 45 7.77 -7.95 -17.51
CA ALA A 45 8.10 -6.87 -18.43
C ALA A 45 8.86 -5.75 -17.71
N ARG A 46 9.85 -5.18 -18.42
CA ARG A 46 10.50 -3.97 -17.94
C ARG A 46 9.60 -2.77 -18.12
N GLY A 47 9.42 -1.97 -17.06
CA GLY A 47 8.75 -0.68 -17.10
C GLY A 47 9.30 0.26 -16.03
N ASP A 48 9.51 1.50 -16.41
CA ASP A 48 9.93 2.59 -15.52
C ASP A 48 8.92 3.74 -15.62
N TYR A 49 8.42 4.21 -14.50
CA TYR A 49 7.43 5.31 -14.47
C TYR A 49 7.95 6.62 -15.06
N THR A 50 9.29 6.81 -15.09
CA THR A 50 9.94 7.96 -15.73
C THR A 50 10.13 7.78 -17.23
N ASP A 51 9.94 6.57 -17.76
CA ASP A 51 10.00 6.23 -19.19
C ASP A 51 8.63 5.78 -19.70
N VAL A 52 7.87 6.77 -20.23
CA VAL A 52 6.52 6.54 -20.77
C VAL A 52 6.51 5.49 -21.88
N ALA A 53 7.55 5.42 -22.70
CA ALA A 53 7.61 4.46 -23.80
C ALA A 53 7.76 3.02 -23.28
N SER A 54 8.56 2.81 -22.23
CA SER A 54 8.67 1.50 -21.57
C SER A 54 7.36 1.06 -20.96
N MET A 55 6.64 1.98 -20.31
CA MET A 55 5.33 1.70 -19.72
C MET A 55 4.27 1.42 -20.79
N ALA A 56 4.23 2.18 -21.88
CA ALA A 56 3.31 1.92 -22.99
C ALA A 56 3.54 0.53 -23.61
N LYS A 57 4.79 0.12 -23.78
CA LYS A 57 5.15 -1.22 -24.25
C LYS A 57 4.69 -2.31 -23.26
N ALA A 58 4.90 -2.08 -21.96
CA ALA A 58 4.48 -3.02 -20.92
C ALA A 58 2.96 -3.17 -20.82
N MET A 59 2.19 -2.13 -21.17
CA MET A 59 0.72 -2.12 -21.13
C MET A 59 0.07 -2.58 -22.43
N ALA A 60 0.82 -2.72 -23.52
CA ALA A 60 0.27 -3.10 -24.83
C ALA A 60 -0.45 -4.46 -24.78
N GLY A 61 -1.69 -4.50 -25.30
CA GLY A 61 -2.53 -5.70 -25.35
C GLY A 61 -3.14 -6.13 -24.02
N ALA A 62 -3.05 -5.29 -22.97
CA ALA A 62 -3.71 -5.56 -21.70
C ALA A 62 -5.19 -5.16 -21.74
N GLU A 63 -6.04 -5.96 -21.12
CA GLU A 63 -7.47 -5.69 -20.94
C GLU A 63 -7.72 -4.86 -19.66
N ALA A 64 -6.91 -5.10 -18.63
CA ALA A 64 -6.98 -4.40 -17.35
C ALA A 64 -5.59 -4.11 -16.79
N ALA A 65 -5.48 -3.07 -15.99
CA ALA A 65 -4.24 -2.70 -15.32
C ALA A 65 -4.45 -2.28 -13.86
N PHE A 66 -3.59 -2.80 -12.98
CA PHE A 66 -3.40 -2.22 -11.66
C PHE A 66 -2.31 -1.14 -11.73
N VAL A 67 -2.64 0.05 -11.25
CA VAL A 67 -1.79 1.24 -11.39
C VAL A 67 -1.44 1.79 -10.02
N VAL A 68 -0.14 1.82 -9.72
CA VAL A 68 0.43 2.48 -8.55
C VAL A 68 1.67 3.25 -8.98
N GLY A 69 1.74 4.54 -8.69
CA GLY A 69 2.85 5.37 -9.14
C GLY A 69 3.36 6.38 -8.10
N VAL A 70 2.65 6.58 -7.00
CA VAL A 70 3.02 7.61 -6.03
C VAL A 70 3.89 7.05 -4.92
N LEU A 71 5.11 7.58 -4.82
CA LEU A 71 6.05 7.36 -3.72
C LEU A 71 6.44 8.67 -3.03
N GLY A 72 5.85 9.82 -3.46
CA GLY A 72 6.13 11.15 -2.94
C GLY A 72 5.54 12.23 -3.85
N PRO A 73 5.65 13.52 -3.49
CA PRO A 73 5.04 14.62 -4.23
C PRO A 73 5.57 14.76 -5.67
N GLU A 74 6.83 14.41 -5.90
CA GLU A 74 7.48 14.42 -7.21
C GLU A 74 6.88 13.40 -8.19
N TYR A 75 6.17 12.39 -7.67
CA TYR A 75 5.55 11.34 -8.49
C TYR A 75 4.09 11.61 -8.84
N ALA A 76 3.48 12.69 -8.36
CA ALA A 76 2.07 12.99 -8.62
C ALA A 76 1.76 13.13 -10.12
N GLU A 77 2.62 13.80 -10.88
CA GLU A 77 2.47 13.93 -12.33
C GLU A 77 2.80 12.64 -13.07
N LEU A 78 3.74 11.84 -12.56
CA LEU A 78 4.04 10.51 -13.11
C LEU A 78 2.85 9.56 -12.91
N ASP A 79 2.16 9.67 -11.77
CA ASP A 79 0.95 8.90 -11.50
C ASP A 79 -0.17 9.22 -12.50
N ARG A 80 -0.36 10.50 -12.82
CA ARG A 80 -1.28 10.95 -13.87
C ARG A 80 -0.86 10.41 -15.25
N ALA A 81 0.43 10.52 -15.59
CA ALA A 81 0.96 10.05 -16.86
C ALA A 81 0.82 8.53 -17.01
N LEU A 82 1.00 7.77 -15.93
CA LEU A 82 0.85 6.32 -15.93
C LEU A 82 -0.59 5.89 -16.24
N VAL A 83 -1.59 6.56 -15.66
CA VAL A 83 -3.01 6.32 -15.97
C VAL A 83 -3.31 6.67 -17.43
N ALA A 84 -2.81 7.81 -17.94
CA ALA A 84 -2.97 8.19 -19.34
C ALA A 84 -2.32 7.16 -20.27
N THR A 85 -1.13 6.67 -19.93
CA THR A 85 -0.43 5.63 -20.69
C THR A 85 -1.24 4.34 -20.77
N ALA A 86 -1.86 3.91 -19.67
CA ALA A 86 -2.71 2.72 -19.65
C ALA A 86 -3.90 2.89 -20.61
N ARG A 87 -4.61 4.02 -20.54
CA ARG A 87 -5.71 4.35 -21.45
C ARG A 87 -5.25 4.34 -22.91
N ASP A 88 -4.16 5.02 -23.21
CA ASP A 88 -3.64 5.19 -24.60
C ASP A 88 -3.13 3.85 -25.16
N ALA A 89 -2.71 2.92 -24.33
CA ALA A 89 -2.38 1.54 -24.69
C ALA A 89 -3.60 0.64 -24.93
N GLY A 90 -4.82 1.18 -24.75
CA GLY A 90 -6.08 0.45 -24.99
C GLY A 90 -6.56 -0.37 -23.79
N VAL A 91 -6.05 -0.13 -22.59
CA VAL A 91 -6.53 -0.78 -21.36
C VAL A 91 -7.97 -0.34 -21.10
N GLY A 92 -8.91 -1.30 -21.05
CA GLY A 92 -10.34 -1.03 -20.84
C GLY A 92 -10.76 -0.90 -19.38
N ARG A 93 -9.89 -1.33 -18.43
CA ARG A 93 -10.19 -1.27 -16.99
C ARG A 93 -8.94 -0.89 -16.20
N ILE A 94 -9.04 0.12 -15.35
CA ILE A 94 -7.95 0.62 -14.50
C ILE A 94 -8.35 0.50 -13.03
N VAL A 95 -7.55 -0.20 -12.24
CA VAL A 95 -7.63 -0.21 -10.78
C VAL A 95 -6.47 0.61 -10.22
N LYS A 96 -6.78 1.78 -9.65
CA LYS A 96 -5.79 2.75 -9.19
C LYS A 96 -5.62 2.66 -7.68
N LEU A 97 -4.39 2.39 -7.23
CA LEU A 97 -4.05 2.50 -5.80
C LEU A 97 -3.85 3.98 -5.43
N SER A 98 -4.60 4.42 -4.46
CA SER A 98 -4.56 5.74 -3.83
C SER A 98 -4.28 5.60 -2.33
N ALA A 99 -4.70 6.53 -1.52
CA ALA A 99 -4.60 6.48 -0.06
C ALA A 99 -5.83 7.12 0.60
N ILE A 100 -6.15 6.68 1.80
CA ILE A 100 -7.16 7.32 2.65
C ILE A 100 -6.81 8.81 2.86
N GLY A 101 -7.81 9.68 2.94
CA GLY A 101 -7.64 11.12 3.10
C GLY A 101 -7.23 11.85 1.81
N THR A 102 -7.09 11.17 0.65
CA THR A 102 -6.85 11.85 -0.63
C THR A 102 -7.95 12.86 -0.92
N GLY A 103 -7.57 14.13 -1.10
CA GLY A 103 -8.48 15.26 -1.30
C GLY A 103 -8.98 15.92 -0.02
N ASP A 104 -8.63 15.42 1.17
CA ASP A 104 -8.96 16.06 2.45
C ASP A 104 -8.03 17.26 2.71
N PRO A 105 -8.56 18.48 2.87
CA PRO A 105 -7.75 19.66 3.20
C PRO A 105 -6.98 19.53 4.51
N GLY A 106 -7.50 18.76 5.49
CA GLY A 106 -6.86 18.50 6.78
C GLY A 106 -5.53 17.76 6.66
N LEU A 107 -5.33 17.01 5.57
CA LEU A 107 -4.10 16.31 5.28
C LEU A 107 -3.03 17.21 4.59
N GLY A 108 -3.39 18.45 4.25
CA GLY A 108 -2.49 19.40 3.60
C GLY A 108 -1.95 18.88 2.26
N ARG A 109 -0.66 19.16 1.99
CA ARG A 109 -0.04 18.81 0.71
C ARG A 109 0.00 17.29 0.45
N VAL A 110 0.16 16.46 1.48
CA VAL A 110 0.20 15.00 1.29
C VAL A 110 -1.13 14.45 0.78
N GLY A 111 -2.25 15.06 1.16
CA GLY A 111 -3.58 14.71 0.63
C GLY A 111 -3.75 14.99 -0.87
N THR A 112 -2.81 15.72 -1.49
CA THR A 112 -2.88 16.05 -2.92
C THR A 112 -2.07 15.11 -3.81
N TRP A 113 -1.20 14.27 -3.26
CA TRP A 113 -0.25 13.48 -4.06
C TRP A 113 -0.92 12.51 -5.03
N HIS A 114 -2.01 11.87 -4.62
CA HIS A 114 -2.77 10.94 -5.46
C HIS A 114 -3.84 11.61 -6.33
N MET A 115 -4.17 12.89 -6.08
CA MET A 115 -5.26 13.58 -6.78
C MET A 115 -5.09 13.61 -8.31
N PRO A 116 -3.90 13.92 -8.87
CA PRO A 116 -3.72 13.92 -10.32
C PRO A 116 -4.00 12.56 -10.97
N GLY A 117 -3.55 11.47 -10.36
CA GLY A 117 -3.81 10.11 -10.83
C GLY A 117 -5.27 9.69 -10.68
N GLU A 118 -5.93 10.03 -9.56
CA GLU A 118 -7.36 9.78 -9.38
C GLU A 118 -8.20 10.57 -10.39
N GLN A 119 -7.87 11.83 -10.64
CA GLN A 119 -8.57 12.63 -11.62
C GLN A 119 -8.39 12.07 -13.04
N ALA A 120 -7.17 11.69 -13.39
CA ALA A 120 -6.88 11.05 -14.67
C ALA A 120 -7.68 9.75 -14.86
N ALA A 121 -7.82 8.94 -13.79
CA ALA A 121 -8.63 7.72 -13.85
C ALA A 121 -10.12 8.02 -14.11
N ARG A 122 -10.70 9.02 -13.42
CA ARG A 122 -12.09 9.43 -13.61
C ARG A 122 -12.34 9.97 -15.02
N ASP A 123 -11.38 10.72 -15.56
CA ASP A 123 -11.48 11.36 -16.87
C ASP A 123 -11.04 10.44 -18.02
N SER A 124 -10.59 9.23 -17.73
CA SER A 124 -9.99 8.32 -18.70
C SER A 124 -10.96 7.83 -19.77
N GLY A 125 -12.27 7.79 -19.47
CA GLY A 125 -13.29 7.23 -20.36
C GLY A 125 -13.34 5.70 -20.38
N VAL A 126 -12.51 5.00 -19.56
CA VAL A 126 -12.56 3.55 -19.36
C VAL A 126 -13.14 3.20 -17.99
N ASP A 127 -13.41 1.93 -17.74
CA ASP A 127 -13.81 1.46 -16.41
C ASP A 127 -12.69 1.76 -15.39
N TRP A 128 -13.00 2.46 -14.32
CA TRP A 128 -12.03 2.76 -13.29
C TRP A 128 -12.53 2.40 -11.89
N THR A 129 -11.61 1.97 -11.04
CA THR A 129 -11.82 1.77 -9.60
C THR A 129 -10.67 2.39 -8.84
N ILE A 130 -10.95 3.14 -7.78
CA ILE A 130 -9.95 3.77 -6.92
C ILE A 130 -9.97 3.08 -5.56
N LEU A 131 -8.79 2.65 -5.10
CA LEU A 131 -8.60 2.04 -3.80
C LEU A 131 -7.87 3.00 -2.88
N ARG A 132 -8.49 3.35 -1.75
CA ARG A 132 -7.95 4.25 -0.72
C ARG A 132 -7.68 3.47 0.58
N PRO A 133 -6.60 2.70 0.66
CA PRO A 133 -6.27 1.99 1.88
C PRO A 133 -5.88 2.94 3.01
N SER A 134 -6.16 2.52 4.22
CA SER A 134 -5.63 3.06 5.46
C SER A 134 -4.18 2.55 5.69
N SER A 135 -3.65 2.73 6.89
CA SER A 135 -2.32 2.26 7.25
C SER A 135 -2.19 0.75 7.06
N PHE A 136 -1.12 0.31 6.43
CA PHE A 136 -0.87 -1.11 6.22
C PHE A 136 -0.32 -1.79 7.49
N ALA A 137 -0.80 -2.99 7.80
CA ALA A 137 -0.21 -3.84 8.84
C ALA A 137 1.29 -4.04 8.63
N SER A 138 1.73 -4.17 7.37
CA SER A 138 3.14 -4.33 7.01
C SER A 138 4.04 -3.15 7.36
N ASN A 139 3.49 -1.97 7.68
CA ASN A 139 4.29 -0.84 8.16
C ASN A 139 5.01 -1.17 9.48
N THR A 140 4.46 -2.07 10.29
CA THR A 140 5.09 -2.53 11.53
C THR A 140 6.36 -3.35 11.31
N LEU A 141 6.63 -3.83 10.09
CA LEU A 141 7.91 -4.48 9.77
C LEU A 141 9.11 -3.54 9.96
N SER A 142 8.89 -2.22 9.90
CA SER A 142 9.92 -1.22 10.24
C SER A 142 10.36 -1.30 11.70
N TRP A 143 9.55 -1.88 12.58
CA TRP A 143 9.85 -2.09 14.00
C TRP A 143 10.64 -3.37 14.27
N ALA A 144 10.75 -4.26 13.29
CA ALA A 144 11.31 -5.59 13.48
C ALA A 144 12.74 -5.57 14.07
N ALA A 145 13.59 -4.64 13.61
CA ALA A 145 14.95 -4.50 14.15
C ALA A 145 14.96 -4.07 15.62
N ALA A 146 14.13 -3.09 15.98
CA ALA A 146 14.00 -2.61 17.35
C ALA A 146 13.46 -3.72 18.27
N ILE A 147 12.41 -4.41 17.86
CA ILE A 147 11.80 -5.52 18.61
C ILE A 147 12.81 -6.65 18.85
N ARG A 148 13.55 -7.07 17.81
CA ARG A 148 14.60 -8.09 17.97
C ARG A 148 15.74 -7.67 18.89
N ALA A 149 15.99 -6.36 19.01
CA ALA A 149 17.00 -5.79 19.89
C ALA A 149 16.48 -5.48 21.30
N GLY A 150 15.20 -5.76 21.60
CA GLY A 150 14.56 -5.38 22.86
C GLY A 150 14.49 -3.87 23.08
N GLN A 151 14.42 -3.09 21.99
CA GLN A 151 14.29 -1.64 22.00
C GLN A 151 12.83 -1.24 21.79
N PRO A 152 12.39 -0.11 22.39
CA PRO A 152 11.04 0.36 22.21
C PRO A 152 10.77 0.77 20.75
N VAL A 153 9.51 0.61 20.33
CA VAL A 153 9.05 1.08 19.01
C VAL A 153 8.55 2.53 19.11
N PRO A 154 8.77 3.34 18.05
CA PRO A 154 8.39 4.74 18.09
C PRO A 154 6.89 4.93 17.93
N ASN A 155 6.30 5.79 18.75
CA ASN A 155 4.93 6.28 18.61
C ASN A 155 4.93 7.75 18.17
N MET A 156 4.25 8.05 17.08
CA MET A 156 4.07 9.40 16.54
C MET A 156 2.61 9.84 16.56
N THR A 157 1.69 8.96 16.89
CA THR A 157 0.24 9.20 16.83
C THR A 157 -0.42 9.39 18.20
N GLY A 158 0.34 9.25 19.30
CA GLY A 158 -0.22 9.25 20.66
C GLY A 158 -1.23 8.12 20.84
N ASP A 159 -2.38 8.42 21.44
CA ASP A 159 -3.47 7.46 21.68
C ASP A 159 -4.47 7.37 20.51
N ALA A 160 -4.15 7.97 19.37
CA ALA A 160 -5.06 7.92 18.21
C ALA A 160 -5.06 6.55 17.56
N ALA A 161 -6.27 6.03 17.32
CA ALA A 161 -6.48 4.77 16.64
C ALA A 161 -6.75 4.97 15.15
N GLN A 162 -6.47 3.94 14.35
CA GLN A 162 -6.71 3.91 12.91
C GLN A 162 -7.10 2.51 12.46
N GLY A 163 -7.83 2.42 11.33
CA GLY A 163 -8.22 1.14 10.74
C GLY A 163 -7.05 0.52 9.99
N VAL A 164 -6.22 -0.26 10.67
CA VAL A 164 -5.04 -0.91 10.06
C VAL A 164 -5.46 -2.05 9.16
N VAL A 165 -5.07 -2.02 7.88
CA VAL A 165 -5.48 -2.99 6.87
C VAL A 165 -4.37 -3.99 6.52
N ASP A 166 -4.73 -5.26 6.36
CA ASP A 166 -3.83 -6.27 5.82
C ASP A 166 -3.59 -6.03 4.32
N PRO A 167 -2.34 -5.96 3.84
CA PRO A 167 -2.03 -5.83 2.41
C PRO A 167 -2.70 -6.87 1.52
N ARG A 168 -2.94 -8.08 2.04
CA ARG A 168 -3.63 -9.17 1.31
C ARG A 168 -5.10 -8.84 1.02
N ASP A 169 -5.75 -8.08 1.89
CA ASP A 169 -7.13 -7.65 1.69
C ASP A 169 -7.20 -6.52 0.65
N VAL A 170 -6.26 -5.58 0.70
CA VAL A 170 -6.14 -4.55 -0.35
C VAL A 170 -5.90 -5.19 -1.72
N ALA A 171 -5.00 -6.17 -1.79
CA ALA A 171 -4.75 -6.93 -3.00
C ALA A 171 -5.98 -7.74 -3.44
N GLY A 172 -6.70 -8.36 -2.51
CA GLY A 172 -7.93 -9.08 -2.79
C GLY A 172 -9.00 -8.20 -3.43
N VAL A 173 -9.23 -7.00 -2.86
CA VAL A 173 -10.18 -6.03 -3.46
C VAL A 173 -9.69 -5.58 -4.84
N ALA A 174 -8.38 -5.34 -5.02
CA ALA A 174 -7.81 -5.01 -6.31
C ALA A 174 -8.05 -6.14 -7.34
N VAL A 175 -7.85 -7.40 -6.94
CA VAL A 175 -8.10 -8.58 -7.77
C VAL A 175 -9.56 -8.64 -8.20
N GLU A 176 -10.50 -8.52 -7.27
CA GLU A 176 -11.94 -8.51 -7.62
C GLU A 176 -12.27 -7.38 -8.60
N ALA A 177 -11.76 -6.17 -8.34
CA ALA A 177 -11.99 -5.03 -9.22
C ALA A 177 -11.35 -5.21 -10.63
N LEU A 178 -10.26 -6.00 -10.75
CA LEU A 178 -9.61 -6.29 -12.03
C LEU A 178 -10.36 -7.34 -12.85
N VAL A 179 -10.98 -8.36 -12.20
CA VAL A 179 -11.53 -9.51 -12.90
C VAL A 179 -13.07 -9.52 -12.95
N SER A 180 -13.75 -8.82 -12.05
CA SER A 180 -15.21 -8.84 -11.91
C SER A 180 -15.85 -7.56 -12.45
N ALA A 181 -17.14 -7.64 -12.77
CA ALA A 181 -17.98 -6.49 -13.08
C ALA A 181 -18.51 -5.83 -11.78
N GLY A 182 -19.01 -4.59 -11.89
CA GLY A 182 -19.69 -3.90 -10.77
C GLY A 182 -18.79 -2.97 -9.95
N HIS A 183 -17.51 -2.90 -10.26
CA HIS A 183 -16.56 -2.02 -9.58
C HIS A 183 -16.27 -0.70 -10.34
N ALA A 184 -16.75 -0.58 -11.57
CA ALA A 184 -16.56 0.62 -12.39
C ALA A 184 -17.18 1.86 -11.73
N GLY A 185 -16.42 2.96 -11.69
CA GLY A 185 -16.82 4.22 -11.07
C GLY A 185 -16.81 4.21 -9.53
N ARG A 186 -16.25 3.19 -8.89
CA ARG A 186 -16.25 3.05 -7.44
C ARG A 186 -14.94 3.54 -6.81
N ILE A 187 -15.09 4.11 -5.62
CA ILE A 187 -13.99 4.42 -4.72
C ILE A 187 -14.21 3.59 -3.46
N TYR A 188 -13.22 2.79 -3.08
CA TYR A 188 -13.26 1.97 -1.88
C TYR A 188 -12.26 2.47 -0.86
N THR A 189 -12.72 2.68 0.38
CA THR A 189 -11.83 3.02 1.50
C THR A 189 -11.55 1.75 2.29
N LEU A 190 -10.32 1.26 2.20
CA LEU A 190 -9.97 -0.08 2.68
C LEU A 190 -9.32 0.00 4.07
N THR A 191 -10.03 -0.54 5.05
CA THR A 191 -9.55 -0.65 6.44
C THR A 191 -9.57 -2.10 6.90
N GLY A 192 -8.84 -2.39 7.98
CA GLY A 192 -9.08 -3.60 8.75
C GLY A 192 -10.39 -3.51 9.54
N PRO A 193 -10.77 -4.58 10.26
CA PRO A 193 -12.03 -4.65 10.99
C PRO A 193 -12.00 -3.91 12.34
N GLU A 194 -10.83 -3.39 12.75
CA GLU A 194 -10.59 -2.85 14.09
C GLU A 194 -9.90 -1.49 14.03
N LEU A 195 -10.20 -0.64 15.02
CA LEU A 195 -9.43 0.57 15.28
C LEU A 195 -8.31 0.24 16.26
N LEU A 196 -7.07 0.46 15.85
CA LEU A 196 -5.88 0.09 16.62
C LEU A 196 -4.97 1.30 16.82
N THR A 197 -4.52 1.49 18.05
CA THR A 197 -3.45 2.43 18.42
C THR A 197 -2.08 1.80 18.20
N THR A 198 -1.01 2.59 18.28
CA THR A 198 0.37 2.06 18.29
C THR A 198 0.58 1.07 19.45
N HIS A 199 -0.03 1.33 20.61
CA HIS A 199 0.05 0.45 21.77
C HIS A 199 -0.67 -0.89 21.53
N ASP A 200 -1.82 -0.91 20.85
CA ASP A 200 -2.54 -2.14 20.51
C ASP A 200 -1.73 -3.00 19.52
N LEU A 201 -1.10 -2.36 18.54
CA LEU A 201 -0.21 -3.03 17.59
C LEU A 201 0.99 -3.67 18.31
N ALA A 202 1.64 -2.92 19.22
CA ALA A 202 2.77 -3.40 20.01
C ALA A 202 2.36 -4.56 20.94
N ALA A 203 1.23 -4.45 21.62
CA ALA A 203 0.68 -5.51 22.50
C ALA A 203 0.37 -6.81 21.70
N THR A 204 -0.18 -6.67 20.49
CA THR A 204 -0.41 -7.80 19.60
C THR A 204 0.90 -8.47 19.18
N LEU A 205 1.90 -7.68 18.79
CA LEU A 205 3.23 -8.20 18.45
C LEU A 205 3.90 -8.87 19.66
N ALA A 206 3.77 -8.29 20.85
CA ALA A 206 4.28 -8.90 22.08
C ALA A 206 3.64 -10.28 22.34
N THR A 207 2.33 -10.40 22.14
CA THR A 207 1.61 -11.67 22.27
C THR A 207 2.11 -12.72 21.27
N VAL A 208 2.28 -12.32 20.00
CA VAL A 208 2.67 -13.23 18.91
C VAL A 208 4.13 -13.67 19.04
N THR A 209 5.02 -12.77 19.49
CA THR A 209 6.46 -13.07 19.62
C THR A 209 6.83 -13.71 20.96
N GLY A 210 5.95 -13.59 21.96
CA GLY A 210 6.22 -14.04 23.33
C GLY A 210 7.19 -13.14 24.11
N HIS A 211 7.50 -11.94 23.61
CA HIS A 211 8.39 -10.98 24.22
C HIS A 211 7.73 -9.60 24.35
N PRO A 212 8.01 -8.83 25.43
CA PRO A 212 7.49 -7.48 25.55
C PRO A 212 7.90 -6.59 24.38
N VAL A 213 6.99 -5.75 23.92
CA VAL A 213 7.26 -4.71 22.93
C VAL A 213 6.87 -3.38 23.55
N ASP A 214 7.87 -2.65 24.03
CA ASP A 214 7.69 -1.35 24.62
C ASP A 214 7.44 -0.29 23.54
N VAL A 215 6.68 0.76 23.90
CA VAL A 215 6.36 1.88 23.02
C VAL A 215 6.89 3.17 23.64
N THR A 216 7.52 3.99 22.82
CA THR A 216 8.02 5.31 23.24
C THR A 216 7.49 6.41 22.35
N ASP A 217 6.86 7.42 22.95
CA ASP A 217 6.48 8.64 22.23
C ASP A 217 7.72 9.39 21.81
N ILE A 218 7.84 9.69 20.52
CA ILE A 218 8.95 10.48 20.00
C ILE A 218 8.46 11.86 19.53
N PRO A 219 9.21 12.94 19.83
CA PRO A 219 8.92 14.26 19.29
C PRO A 219 8.99 14.28 17.76
N GLU A 220 8.17 15.11 17.12
CA GLU A 220 8.16 15.28 15.67
C GLU A 220 9.54 15.62 15.10
N THR A 221 10.30 16.47 15.79
CA THR A 221 11.65 16.87 15.39
C THR A 221 12.61 15.68 15.35
N GLU A 222 12.48 14.76 16.30
CA GLU A 222 13.28 13.53 16.36
C GLU A 222 12.86 12.55 15.26
N ALA A 223 11.55 12.35 15.07
CA ALA A 223 11.01 11.52 14.00
C ALA A 223 11.49 12.02 12.62
N ARG A 224 11.44 13.33 12.39
CA ARG A 224 11.94 13.94 11.16
C ARG A 224 13.43 13.68 10.95
N ALA A 225 14.23 13.88 12.00
CA ALA A 225 15.66 13.63 11.91
C ALA A 225 15.99 12.17 11.56
N HIS A 226 15.28 11.21 12.15
CA HIS A 226 15.44 9.80 11.85
C HIS A 226 15.03 9.47 10.40
N MET A 227 13.92 10.03 9.88
CA MET A 227 13.49 9.83 8.50
C MET A 227 14.54 10.35 7.50
N LEU A 228 15.08 11.55 7.74
CA LEU A 228 16.13 12.11 6.89
C LEU A 228 17.44 11.32 6.98
N ALA A 229 17.82 10.86 8.17
CA ALA A 229 19.00 10.02 8.36
C ALA A 229 18.87 8.65 7.67
N SER A 230 17.64 8.13 7.50
CA SER A 230 17.37 6.91 6.73
C SER A 230 17.34 7.12 5.21
N GLY A 231 17.60 8.34 4.73
CA GLY A 231 17.69 8.68 3.30
C GLY A 231 16.37 9.10 2.66
N MET A 232 15.32 9.37 3.45
CA MET A 232 14.07 9.93 2.92
C MET A 232 14.29 11.38 2.47
N SER A 233 13.59 11.80 1.40
CA SER A 233 13.59 13.21 0.99
C SER A 233 12.89 14.07 2.04
N VAL A 234 13.23 15.38 2.05
CA VAL A 234 12.60 16.35 2.96
C VAL A 234 11.08 16.36 2.75
N GLU A 235 10.65 16.41 1.51
CA GLU A 235 9.25 16.48 1.12
C GLU A 235 8.49 15.22 1.56
N PHE A 236 9.11 14.05 1.45
CA PHE A 236 8.51 12.79 1.91
C PHE A 236 8.41 12.75 3.44
N ALA A 237 9.49 13.12 4.15
CA ALA A 237 9.50 13.14 5.61
C ALA A 237 8.44 14.12 6.17
N ASP A 238 8.34 15.31 5.60
CA ASP A 238 7.35 16.30 6.00
C ASP A 238 5.91 15.82 5.68
N GLY A 239 5.71 15.14 4.56
CA GLY A 239 4.44 14.49 4.21
C GLY A 239 4.07 13.36 5.18
N ALA A 240 5.02 12.50 5.53
CA ALA A 240 4.80 11.43 6.50
C ALA A 240 4.39 11.99 7.88
N LEU A 241 5.05 13.06 8.33
CA LEU A 241 4.70 13.74 9.58
C LEU A 241 3.32 14.41 9.52
N ALA A 242 2.95 15.01 8.39
CA ALA A 242 1.59 15.53 8.18
C ALA A 242 0.55 14.41 8.28
N GLY A 243 0.84 13.24 7.72
CA GLY A 243 0.01 12.04 7.88
C GLY A 243 -0.13 11.61 9.34
N GLN A 244 0.96 11.60 10.12
CA GLN A 244 0.90 11.27 11.55
C GLN A 244 0.07 12.30 12.35
N LYS A 245 0.18 13.59 12.04
CA LYS A 245 -0.67 14.64 12.64
C LYS A 245 -2.15 14.44 12.32
N TYR A 246 -2.46 14.07 11.08
CA TYR A 246 -3.81 13.77 10.63
C TYR A 246 -4.41 12.58 11.42
N VAL A 247 -3.63 11.51 11.60
CA VAL A 247 -4.03 10.38 12.46
C VAL A 247 -4.22 10.82 13.90
N ARG A 248 -3.27 11.59 14.48
CA ARG A 248 -3.34 12.09 15.85
C ARG A 248 -4.58 12.97 16.10
N ALA A 249 -5.04 13.68 15.08
CA ALA A 249 -6.28 14.46 15.12
C ALA A 249 -7.56 13.60 15.01
N GLY A 250 -7.44 12.29 14.89
CA GLY A 250 -8.57 11.34 14.81
C GLY A 250 -9.20 11.18 13.43
N HIS A 251 -8.67 11.82 12.41
CA HIS A 251 -9.27 11.78 11.06
C HIS A 251 -9.20 10.40 10.39
N ASN A 252 -8.32 9.51 10.86
CA ASN A 252 -8.19 8.14 10.35
C ASN A 252 -8.85 7.10 11.26
N ALA A 253 -9.59 7.54 12.29
CA ALA A 253 -10.31 6.66 13.22
C ALA A 253 -11.63 6.16 12.58
N ILE A 254 -11.50 5.38 11.51
CA ILE A 254 -12.64 4.84 10.75
C ILE A 254 -12.43 3.36 10.43
N VAL A 255 -13.52 2.60 10.52
CA VAL A 255 -13.64 1.25 9.95
C VAL A 255 -14.74 1.30 8.89
N THR A 256 -14.42 0.83 7.69
CA THR A 256 -15.36 0.80 6.56
C THR A 256 -15.78 -0.64 6.26
N PRO A 257 -16.96 -0.86 5.67
CA PRO A 257 -17.42 -2.19 5.31
C PRO A 257 -16.83 -2.71 4.00
N ASP A 258 -16.13 -1.88 3.21
CA ASP A 258 -15.77 -2.18 1.82
C ASP A 258 -15.00 -3.50 1.66
N VAL A 259 -14.04 -3.80 2.55
CA VAL A 259 -13.28 -5.06 2.50
C VAL A 259 -14.22 -6.25 2.75
N VAL A 260 -15.07 -6.17 3.76
CA VAL A 260 -16.00 -7.25 4.13
C VAL A 260 -17.06 -7.45 3.05
N GLU A 261 -17.60 -6.38 2.48
CA GLU A 261 -18.60 -6.45 1.41
C GLU A 261 -18.06 -7.13 0.14
N ILE A 262 -16.78 -6.90 -0.19
CA ILE A 262 -16.17 -7.44 -1.41
C ILE A 262 -15.61 -8.85 -1.19
N LEU A 263 -14.93 -9.07 -0.04
CA LEU A 263 -14.20 -10.32 0.22
C LEU A 263 -14.91 -11.30 1.15
N GLY A 264 -16.05 -10.90 1.76
CA GLY A 264 -16.78 -11.67 2.75
C GLY A 264 -16.18 -11.60 4.17
N ARG A 265 -14.95 -11.14 4.30
CA ARG A 265 -14.27 -10.92 5.59
C ARG A 265 -13.13 -9.90 5.44
N ALA A 266 -12.74 -9.27 6.53
CA ALA A 266 -11.48 -8.54 6.66
C ALA A 266 -10.56 -9.26 7.65
N ARG A 267 -9.26 -9.29 7.37
CA ARG A 267 -8.26 -9.87 8.28
C ARG A 267 -7.97 -8.92 9.42
N THR A 268 -7.80 -9.47 10.62
CA THR A 268 -7.33 -8.72 11.78
C THR A 268 -5.83 -8.47 11.71
N PHE A 269 -5.34 -7.49 12.46
CA PHE A 269 -3.90 -7.29 12.62
C PHE A 269 -3.23 -8.50 13.30
N ALA A 270 -3.92 -9.16 14.22
CA ALA A 270 -3.41 -10.35 14.91
C ALA A 270 -3.17 -11.52 13.94
N GLU A 271 -4.06 -11.74 12.96
CA GLU A 271 -3.83 -12.74 11.91
C GLU A 271 -2.60 -12.40 11.07
N TRP A 272 -2.48 -11.12 10.64
CA TRP A 272 -1.30 -10.66 9.90
C TRP A 272 -0.01 -10.83 10.71
N ALA A 273 0.00 -10.43 11.98
CA ALA A 273 1.16 -10.52 12.87
C ALA A 273 1.59 -11.96 13.09
N THR A 274 0.63 -12.89 13.25
CA THR A 274 0.89 -14.33 13.41
C THR A 274 1.62 -14.89 12.17
N ASP A 275 1.15 -14.56 10.97
CA ASP A 275 1.75 -15.01 9.71
C ASP A 275 3.15 -14.43 9.47
N HIS A 276 3.47 -13.30 10.12
CA HIS A 276 4.74 -12.59 9.99
C HIS A 276 5.61 -12.65 11.27
N ALA A 277 5.26 -13.50 12.23
CA ALA A 277 5.94 -13.60 13.54
C ALA A 277 7.47 -13.75 13.42
N SER A 278 7.93 -14.52 12.42
CA SER A 278 9.36 -14.76 12.18
C SER A 278 10.15 -13.49 11.89
N ALA A 279 9.53 -12.46 11.33
CA ALA A 279 10.19 -11.18 11.07
C ALA A 279 10.59 -10.45 12.36
N PHE A 280 9.84 -10.68 13.43
CA PHE A 280 10.02 -10.02 14.73
C PHE A 280 10.75 -10.91 15.76
N ALA A 281 10.88 -12.20 15.49
CA ALA A 281 11.57 -13.13 16.39
C ALA A 281 13.07 -12.74 16.50
N ALA A 282 13.60 -12.73 17.71
CA ALA A 282 15.04 -12.66 17.91
C ALA A 282 15.68 -13.83 17.13
N GLY A 283 16.68 -13.55 16.30
CA GLY A 283 17.39 -14.58 15.59
C GLY A 283 17.84 -15.64 16.61
N ALA A 284 17.52 -16.89 16.38
CA ALA A 284 18.16 -17.96 17.13
C ALA A 284 19.66 -17.78 16.90
N ASN A 285 20.38 -17.34 17.94
CA ASN A 285 21.84 -17.44 17.95
C ASN A 285 22.13 -18.90 17.71
N THR A 286 22.47 -19.25 16.46
CA THR A 286 23.10 -20.54 16.19
C THR A 286 24.43 -20.49 16.93
N PRO A 287 24.69 -21.39 17.89
CA PRO A 287 25.91 -21.42 18.67
C PRO A 287 27.14 -21.64 17.81
#